data_b457fa12eeb7512cf58c3c1d9072c85e
#
_entry.id   b457fa12eeb7512cf58c3c1d9072c85e
#
_cell.length_a   1.000
_cell.length_b   1.000
_cell.length_c   1.000
_cell.angle_alpha   90.00
_cell.angle_beta   90.00
_cell.angle_gamma   90.00
#
_symmetry.space_group_name_H-M   'P 1'
#
loop_
_entity.id
_entity.type
_entity.pdbx_description
1 polymer ?
#
loop_
_entity_poly.entity_id
_entity_poly.type
_entity_poly.pdbx_seq_one_letter_code
_entity_poly.pdbx_strand_id
1 'polypeptide(L)'
;FPISYSQLDTRWAKNLLGFNTNAEFNFYNFACLICTLANISRYYGKDENPVTINDKLKALGAGKGFSAGGGNYVWGAITKLFSDIKEKKTETPGELTDAQIGEIKTALDSGFPVMFQIDVNPKTITNDTHYVGVVDYNPQDENDFTIADPLGGQLVSLKKYLGWLRPSARKSIYKYVVYEGKKPALTADTIPVPKDVWPN
;
A
#
# COMPACT_ATOMS: atom_id res chain seq x y z
N PHE A 1 3.28 2.75 10.20
CA PHE A 1 2.03 1.98 10.34
C PHE A 1 2.12 1.12 11.60
N PRO A 2 1.04 1.00 12.39
CA PRO A 2 1.05 0.16 13.59
C PRO A 2 1.12 -1.33 13.26
N ILE A 3 0.78 -1.72 12.02
CA ILE A 3 0.76 -3.10 11.54
C ILE A 3 1.18 -3.11 10.07
N SER A 4 1.92 -4.13 9.66
CA SER A 4 2.17 -4.43 8.25
C SER A 4 1.52 -5.76 7.90
N TYR A 5 0.44 -5.73 7.13
CA TYR A 5 -0.22 -6.95 6.67
C TYR A 5 0.59 -7.63 5.56
N SER A 6 0.75 -8.96 5.69
CA SER A 6 1.36 -9.78 4.65
C SER A 6 0.30 -10.37 3.72
N GLN A 7 0.50 -10.25 2.40
CA GLN A 7 -0.31 -10.97 1.42
C GLN A 7 -0.07 -12.49 1.46
N LEU A 8 1.06 -12.92 2.03
CA LEU A 8 1.45 -14.32 2.16
C LEU A 8 0.85 -15.00 3.41
N ASP A 9 0.14 -14.26 4.26
CA ASP A 9 -0.45 -14.79 5.49
C ASP A 9 -1.48 -15.87 5.17
N THR A 10 -1.27 -17.07 5.72
CA THR A 10 -2.08 -18.26 5.44
C THR A 10 -3.56 -18.10 5.82
N ARG A 11 -3.89 -17.14 6.70
CA ARG A 11 -5.28 -16.83 7.10
C ARG A 11 -6.12 -16.32 5.93
N TRP A 12 -5.52 -15.68 4.95
CA TRP A 12 -6.22 -15.09 3.79
C TRP A 12 -5.52 -15.27 2.45
N ALA A 13 -4.32 -15.82 2.38
CA ALA A 13 -3.55 -15.96 1.14
C ALA A 13 -4.32 -16.63 -0.02
N LYS A 14 -5.27 -17.51 0.28
CA LYS A 14 -6.11 -18.22 -0.72
C LYS A 14 -7.38 -17.45 -1.11
N ASN A 15 -7.70 -16.32 -0.48
CA ASN A 15 -8.88 -15.53 -0.83
C ASN A 15 -8.73 -14.95 -2.24
N LEU A 16 -9.83 -14.94 -2.99
CA LEU A 16 -9.83 -14.34 -4.32
C LEU A 16 -9.85 -12.81 -4.25
N LEU A 17 -9.06 -12.19 -5.11
CA LEU A 17 -8.98 -10.74 -5.21
C LEU A 17 -10.16 -10.18 -6.04
N GLY A 18 -10.92 -9.28 -5.44
CA GLY A 18 -12.04 -8.62 -6.12
C GLY A 18 -13.09 -9.60 -6.64
N PHE A 19 -13.46 -9.45 -7.90
CA PHE A 19 -14.46 -10.29 -8.60
C PHE A 19 -13.84 -11.43 -9.40
N ASN A 20 -12.55 -11.73 -9.21
CA ASN A 20 -11.91 -12.85 -9.90
C ASN A 20 -12.56 -14.18 -9.48
N THR A 21 -12.64 -15.11 -10.43
CA THR A 21 -13.14 -16.48 -10.23
C THR A 21 -12.03 -17.52 -10.42
N ASN A 22 -10.90 -17.15 -11.03
CA ASN A 22 -9.73 -18.00 -11.18
C ASN A 22 -8.90 -17.98 -9.88
N ALA A 23 -8.58 -19.18 -9.36
CA ALA A 23 -7.82 -19.37 -8.13
C ALA A 23 -6.40 -18.75 -8.16
N GLU A 24 -5.83 -18.51 -9.32
CA GLU A 24 -4.53 -17.83 -9.45
C GLU A 24 -4.57 -16.36 -9.04
N PHE A 25 -5.74 -15.70 -9.17
CA PHE A 25 -5.94 -14.31 -8.78
C PHE A 25 -6.33 -14.19 -7.30
N ASN A 26 -5.49 -14.74 -6.45
CA ASN A 26 -5.66 -14.77 -5.01
C ASN A 26 -4.77 -13.73 -4.30
N PHE A 27 -4.94 -13.61 -2.99
CA PHE A 27 -4.19 -12.66 -2.18
C PHE A 27 -2.71 -12.94 -2.16
N TYR A 28 -2.31 -14.22 -2.12
CA TYR A 28 -0.89 -14.59 -2.15
C TYR A 28 -0.15 -13.95 -3.33
N ASN A 29 -0.79 -13.96 -4.51
CA ASN A 29 -0.16 -13.47 -5.74
C ASN A 29 -0.36 -11.97 -5.98
N PHE A 30 -1.49 -11.37 -5.57
CA PHE A 30 -1.89 -10.06 -6.08
C PHE A 30 -2.42 -9.06 -5.04
N ALA A 31 -2.44 -9.36 -3.74
CA ALA A 31 -3.07 -8.48 -2.76
C ALA A 31 -2.16 -7.40 -2.16
N CYS A 32 -0.99 -7.11 -2.72
CA CYS A 32 -0.09 -6.09 -2.20
C CYS A 32 -0.79 -4.73 -1.99
N LEU A 33 -1.59 -4.29 -2.98
CA LEU A 33 -2.36 -3.05 -2.89
C LEU A 33 -3.42 -3.13 -1.77
N ILE A 34 -4.15 -4.24 -1.66
CA ILE A 34 -5.20 -4.40 -0.65
C ILE A 34 -4.61 -4.46 0.76
N CYS A 35 -3.48 -5.14 0.96
CA CYS A 35 -2.75 -5.13 2.23
C CYS A 35 -2.30 -3.71 2.60
N THR A 36 -1.80 -2.95 1.63
CA THR A 36 -1.39 -1.55 1.86
C THR A 36 -2.58 -0.66 2.20
N LEU A 37 -3.73 -0.81 1.53
CA LEU A 37 -4.96 -0.08 1.87
C LEU A 37 -5.48 -0.44 3.26
N ALA A 38 -5.38 -1.71 3.66
CA ALA A 38 -5.73 -2.14 5.02
C ALA A 38 -4.83 -1.48 6.08
N ASN A 39 -3.51 -1.41 5.83
CA ASN A 39 -2.58 -0.69 6.69
C ASN A 39 -2.94 0.80 6.82
N ILE A 40 -3.22 1.47 5.70
CA ILE A 40 -3.62 2.89 5.66
C ILE A 40 -4.94 3.09 6.41
N SER A 41 -5.92 2.21 6.21
CA SER A 41 -7.20 2.28 6.91
C SER A 41 -7.01 2.18 8.42
N ARG A 42 -6.19 1.24 8.89
CA ARG A 42 -5.87 1.11 10.32
C ARG A 42 -5.10 2.31 10.88
N TYR A 43 -4.22 2.91 10.10
CA TYR A 43 -3.55 4.15 10.50
C TYR A 43 -4.55 5.25 10.85
N TYR A 44 -5.70 5.30 10.13
CA TYR A 44 -6.81 6.22 10.39
C TYR A 44 -7.85 5.68 11.38
N GLY A 45 -7.52 4.63 12.15
CA GLY A 45 -8.39 4.09 13.20
C GLY A 45 -9.56 3.25 12.69
N LYS A 46 -9.54 2.83 11.42
CA LYS A 46 -10.53 1.89 10.89
C LYS A 46 -10.09 0.46 11.27
N ASP A 47 -10.99 -0.32 11.84
CA ASP A 47 -10.70 -1.72 12.21
C ASP A 47 -10.82 -2.64 10.99
N GLU A 48 -9.83 -2.54 10.09
CA GLU A 48 -9.80 -3.24 8.82
C GLU A 48 -8.60 -4.19 8.72
N ASN A 49 -8.79 -5.25 7.94
CA ASN A 49 -7.75 -6.17 7.49
C ASN A 49 -7.88 -6.38 5.96
N PRO A 50 -6.97 -7.10 5.29
CA PRO A 50 -7.04 -7.28 3.84
C PRO A 50 -8.37 -7.91 3.36
N VAL A 51 -8.93 -8.84 4.13
CA VAL A 51 -10.22 -9.49 3.76
C VAL A 51 -11.36 -8.48 3.83
N THR A 52 -11.47 -7.74 4.94
CA THR A 52 -12.57 -6.77 5.11
C THR A 52 -12.49 -5.63 4.11
N ILE A 53 -11.29 -5.15 3.75
CA ILE A 53 -11.11 -4.15 2.68
C ILE A 53 -11.56 -4.73 1.33
N ASN A 54 -11.13 -5.94 0.97
CA ASN A 54 -11.55 -6.59 -0.27
C ASN A 54 -13.08 -6.71 -0.35
N ASP A 55 -13.71 -7.19 0.70
CA ASP A 55 -15.16 -7.42 0.73
C ASP A 55 -15.95 -6.10 0.66
N LYS A 56 -15.50 -5.06 1.37
CA LYS A 56 -16.11 -3.72 1.30
C LYS A 56 -15.97 -3.11 -0.10
N LEU A 57 -14.81 -3.25 -0.74
CA LEU A 57 -14.61 -2.79 -2.11
C LEU A 57 -15.51 -3.55 -3.10
N LYS A 58 -15.67 -4.86 -2.94
CA LYS A 58 -16.64 -5.64 -3.73
C LYS A 58 -18.07 -5.16 -3.51
N ALA A 59 -18.45 -4.87 -2.27
CA ALA A 59 -19.78 -4.38 -1.91
C ALA A 59 -20.16 -3.05 -2.55
N LEU A 60 -19.17 -2.23 -2.98
CA LEU A 60 -19.43 -1.01 -3.78
C LEU A 60 -20.01 -1.35 -5.17
N GLY A 61 -19.84 -2.60 -5.63
CA GLY A 61 -20.28 -3.07 -6.93
C GLY A 61 -19.21 -3.06 -8.02
N ALA A 62 -19.44 -3.79 -9.09
CA ALA A 62 -18.54 -3.91 -10.24
C ALA A 62 -18.27 -2.54 -10.89
N GLY A 63 -17.01 -2.26 -11.17
CA GLY A 63 -16.56 -0.99 -11.73
C GLY A 63 -16.49 0.17 -10.72
N LYS A 64 -16.77 -0.07 -9.42
CA LYS A 64 -16.75 0.98 -8.39
C LYS A 64 -15.66 0.78 -7.33
N GLY A 65 -15.45 -0.43 -6.83
CA GLY A 65 -14.35 -0.78 -5.92
C GLY A 65 -13.24 -1.50 -6.66
N PHE A 66 -13.65 -2.48 -7.47
CA PHE A 66 -12.81 -3.19 -8.43
C PHE A 66 -13.38 -3.07 -9.84
N SER A 67 -12.54 -3.30 -10.86
CA SER A 67 -12.97 -3.42 -12.25
C SER A 67 -14.06 -4.49 -12.40
N ALA A 68 -14.95 -4.30 -13.36
CA ALA A 68 -16.00 -5.27 -13.63
C ALA A 68 -15.40 -6.63 -14.01
N GLY A 69 -15.73 -7.67 -13.24
CA GLY A 69 -15.25 -9.04 -13.47
C GLY A 69 -13.77 -9.29 -13.13
N GLY A 70 -13.10 -8.35 -12.45
CA GLY A 70 -11.67 -8.49 -12.13
C GLY A 70 -11.30 -8.02 -10.72
N GLY A 71 -9.98 -7.94 -10.47
CA GLY A 71 -9.40 -7.53 -9.19
C GLY A 71 -8.63 -6.21 -9.26
N ASN A 72 -8.68 -5.49 -10.38
CA ASN A 72 -8.00 -4.21 -10.48
C ASN A 72 -8.75 -3.15 -9.66
N TYR A 73 -8.04 -2.55 -8.72
CA TYR A 73 -8.57 -1.50 -7.87
C TYR A 73 -9.01 -0.27 -8.67
N VAL A 74 -10.18 0.24 -8.36
CA VAL A 74 -10.68 1.50 -8.93
C VAL A 74 -10.21 2.65 -8.03
N TRP A 75 -9.29 3.47 -8.54
CA TRP A 75 -8.71 4.58 -7.78
C TRP A 75 -9.79 5.53 -7.25
N GLY A 76 -9.64 5.95 -6.00
CA GLY A 76 -10.65 6.72 -5.28
C GLY A 76 -11.71 5.88 -4.56
N ALA A 77 -11.73 4.57 -4.72
CA ALA A 77 -12.71 3.72 -4.07
C ALA A 77 -12.59 3.72 -2.54
N ILE A 78 -11.39 3.87 -1.99
CA ILE A 78 -11.18 3.97 -0.53
C ILE A 78 -11.90 5.20 0.06
N THR A 79 -11.96 6.31 -0.68
CA THR A 79 -12.70 7.53 -0.27
C THR A 79 -14.21 7.28 -0.23
N LYS A 80 -14.72 6.34 -1.04
CA LYS A 80 -16.15 5.94 -1.00
C LYS A 80 -16.46 5.07 0.22
N LEU A 81 -15.47 4.29 0.69
CA LEU A 81 -15.61 3.50 1.93
C LEU A 81 -15.46 4.39 3.17
N PHE A 82 -14.53 5.31 3.15
CA PHE A 82 -14.15 6.17 4.28
C PHE A 82 -14.05 7.61 3.80
N SER A 83 -15.13 8.39 3.94
CA SER A 83 -15.23 9.76 3.44
C SER A 83 -14.24 10.73 4.08
N ASP A 84 -13.66 10.35 5.22
CA ASP A 84 -12.62 11.08 5.94
C ASP A 84 -11.19 10.75 5.46
N ILE A 85 -11.03 9.85 4.48
CA ILE A 85 -9.75 9.54 3.82
C ILE A 85 -9.82 10.02 2.37
N LYS A 86 -8.94 10.94 1.99
CA LYS A 86 -8.81 11.43 0.61
C LYS A 86 -7.62 10.79 -0.06
N GLU A 87 -7.82 10.25 -1.24
CA GLU A 87 -6.79 9.61 -2.07
C GLU A 87 -6.31 10.58 -3.15
N LYS A 88 -5.04 10.95 -3.12
CA LYS A 88 -4.38 11.77 -4.14
C LYS A 88 -3.33 10.94 -4.88
N LYS A 89 -3.67 10.50 -6.07
CA LYS A 89 -2.80 9.68 -6.93
C LYS A 89 -1.99 10.56 -7.87
N THR A 90 -0.68 10.32 -7.95
CA THR A 90 0.24 10.94 -8.91
C THR A 90 0.96 9.86 -9.73
N GLU A 91 0.78 9.89 -11.03
CA GLU A 91 1.53 9.04 -11.97
C GLU A 91 2.90 9.66 -12.25
N THR A 92 3.92 8.81 -12.38
CA THR A 92 5.28 9.24 -12.66
C THR A 92 5.79 8.50 -13.91
N PRO A 93 5.59 9.07 -15.10
CA PRO A 93 5.93 8.39 -16.36
C PRO A 93 7.44 8.24 -16.60
N GLY A 94 8.26 8.66 -15.66
CA GLY A 94 9.72 8.62 -15.71
C GLY A 94 10.31 8.69 -14.31
N GLU A 95 11.41 9.42 -14.16
CA GLU A 95 12.00 9.66 -12.84
C GLU A 95 11.17 10.68 -12.05
N LEU A 96 11.09 10.48 -10.74
CA LEU A 96 10.52 11.49 -9.84
C LEU A 96 11.33 12.79 -9.91
N THR A 97 10.63 13.90 -10.03
CA THR A 97 11.22 15.25 -9.95
C THR A 97 11.50 15.64 -8.50
N ASP A 98 12.31 16.70 -8.29
CA ASP A 98 12.55 17.25 -6.95
C ASP A 98 11.24 17.71 -6.29
N ALA A 99 10.33 18.30 -7.06
CA ALA A 99 9.03 18.73 -6.55
C ALA A 99 8.19 17.52 -6.05
N GLN A 100 8.20 16.41 -6.77
CA GLN A 100 7.48 15.18 -6.38
C GLN A 100 8.11 14.52 -5.14
N ILE A 101 9.44 14.47 -5.04
CA ILE A 101 10.12 14.01 -3.81
C ILE A 101 9.79 14.94 -2.64
N GLY A 102 9.77 16.24 -2.86
CA GLY A 102 9.36 17.22 -1.86
C GLY A 102 7.92 17.04 -1.39
N GLU A 103 6.99 16.76 -2.31
CA GLU A 103 5.59 16.45 -1.98
C GLU A 103 5.46 15.19 -1.12
N ILE A 104 6.18 14.11 -1.48
CA ILE A 104 6.17 12.86 -0.71
C ILE A 104 6.69 13.11 0.71
N LYS A 105 7.83 13.80 0.86
CA LYS A 105 8.41 14.12 2.18
C LYS A 105 7.46 14.99 3.00
N THR A 106 6.89 16.03 2.40
CA THR A 106 5.91 16.92 3.07
C THR A 106 4.68 16.16 3.54
N ALA A 107 4.20 15.20 2.75
CA ALA A 107 3.08 14.36 3.16
C ALA A 107 3.44 13.50 4.38
N LEU A 108 4.61 12.85 4.37
CA LEU A 108 5.09 12.04 5.49
C LEU A 108 5.30 12.88 6.75
N ASP A 109 5.93 14.05 6.64
CA ASP A 109 6.15 15.00 7.74
C ASP A 109 4.82 15.51 8.34
N SER A 110 3.79 15.63 7.49
CA SER A 110 2.42 15.97 7.89
C SER A 110 1.66 14.79 8.51
N GLY A 111 2.28 13.61 8.57
CA GLY A 111 1.66 12.38 9.07
C GLY A 111 0.65 11.76 8.12
N PHE A 112 0.71 12.05 6.83
CA PHE A 112 -0.12 11.42 5.82
C PHE A 112 0.56 10.17 5.27
N PRO A 113 -0.08 8.99 5.33
CA PRO A 113 0.45 7.79 4.72
C PRO A 113 0.61 7.96 3.22
N VAL A 114 1.68 7.40 2.68
CA VAL A 114 1.95 7.35 1.25
C VAL A 114 2.00 5.89 0.81
N MET A 115 1.55 5.61 -0.40
CA MET A 115 1.73 4.32 -1.06
C MET A 115 2.62 4.52 -2.28
N PHE A 116 3.57 3.62 -2.50
CA PHE A 116 4.33 3.56 -3.73
C PHE A 116 3.91 2.36 -4.58
N GLN A 117 3.91 2.56 -5.89
CA GLN A 117 4.02 1.48 -6.87
C GLN A 117 5.47 1.39 -7.31
N ILE A 118 6.08 0.23 -7.12
CA ILE A 118 7.49 -0.03 -7.40
C ILE A 118 7.65 -1.30 -8.25
N ASP A 119 8.87 -1.52 -8.75
CA ASP A 119 9.28 -2.76 -9.38
C ASP A 119 9.96 -3.68 -8.34
N VAL A 120 9.44 -4.90 -8.16
CA VAL A 120 10.06 -5.87 -7.24
C VAL A 120 11.27 -6.58 -7.84
N ASN A 121 11.45 -6.51 -9.17
CA ASN A 121 12.53 -7.18 -9.86
C ASN A 121 13.34 -6.20 -10.73
N PRO A 122 14.11 -5.29 -10.12
CA PRO A 122 14.84 -4.24 -10.83
C PRO A 122 16.01 -4.74 -11.68
N LYS A 123 16.12 -6.06 -11.87
CA LYS A 123 17.15 -6.72 -12.72
C LYS A 123 16.63 -7.08 -14.10
N THR A 124 15.32 -6.97 -14.33
CA THR A 124 14.67 -7.25 -15.62
C THR A 124 14.05 -5.99 -16.19
N ILE A 125 13.83 -5.97 -17.50
CA ILE A 125 13.12 -4.86 -18.17
C ILE A 125 11.62 -4.92 -17.94
N THR A 126 11.11 -6.06 -17.47
CA THR A 126 9.69 -6.24 -17.12
C THR A 126 9.42 -5.50 -15.82
N ASN A 127 8.36 -4.70 -15.81
CA ASN A 127 7.90 -4.05 -14.60
C ASN A 127 7.01 -5.00 -13.80
N ASP A 128 7.60 -5.64 -12.80
CA ASP A 128 6.88 -6.51 -11.87
C ASP A 128 6.27 -5.66 -10.74
N THR A 129 5.08 -5.14 -11.00
CA THR A 129 4.39 -4.17 -10.16
C THR A 129 4.16 -4.67 -8.73
N HIS A 130 4.58 -3.86 -7.76
CA HIS A 130 4.31 -4.07 -6.35
C HIS A 130 3.86 -2.77 -5.66
N TYR A 131 2.91 -2.88 -4.74
CA TYR A 131 2.43 -1.75 -3.94
C TYR A 131 2.86 -1.90 -2.49
N VAL A 132 3.47 -0.85 -1.95
CA VAL A 132 3.99 -0.80 -0.58
C VAL A 132 3.55 0.47 0.14
N GLY A 133 3.30 0.38 1.43
CA GLY A 133 3.04 1.56 2.25
C GLY A 133 4.35 2.21 2.69
N VAL A 134 4.41 3.54 2.67
CA VAL A 134 5.59 4.31 3.12
C VAL A 134 5.32 4.85 4.50
N VAL A 135 6.24 4.59 5.42
CA VAL A 135 6.10 4.99 6.84
C VAL A 135 7.06 6.09 7.24
N ASP A 136 8.21 6.18 6.60
CA ASP A 136 9.27 7.13 6.93
C ASP A 136 10.27 7.28 5.81
N TYR A 137 11.17 8.25 5.91
CA TYR A 137 12.29 8.45 4.99
C TYR A 137 13.55 8.90 5.75
N ASN A 138 14.71 8.60 5.19
CA ASN A 138 15.98 9.10 5.70
C ASN A 138 16.26 10.48 5.08
N PRO A 139 16.34 11.58 5.86
CA PRO A 139 16.59 12.91 5.30
C PRO A 139 17.99 13.05 4.68
N GLN A 140 18.92 12.16 5.01
CA GLN A 140 20.30 12.15 4.50
C GLN A 140 20.49 11.30 3.25
N ASP A 141 19.47 10.48 2.90
CA ASP A 141 19.54 9.58 1.73
C ASP A 141 18.17 9.47 1.06
N GLU A 142 18.02 10.12 -0.09
CA GLU A 142 16.75 10.13 -0.83
C GLU A 142 16.31 8.75 -1.37
N ASN A 143 17.20 7.75 -1.34
CA ASN A 143 16.89 6.39 -1.75
C ASN A 143 16.37 5.54 -0.59
N ASP A 144 16.41 6.05 0.63
CA ASP A 144 16.11 5.30 1.83
C ASP A 144 14.75 5.71 2.42
N PHE A 145 13.71 5.10 1.87
CA PHE A 145 12.36 5.12 2.44
C PHE A 145 12.14 3.84 3.24
N THR A 146 11.59 3.96 4.44
CA THR A 146 11.08 2.81 5.20
C THR A 146 9.69 2.45 4.70
N ILE A 147 9.54 1.23 4.21
CA ILE A 147 8.28 0.74 3.65
C ILE A 147 7.70 -0.42 4.45
N ALA A 148 6.39 -0.45 4.56
CA ALA A 148 5.61 -1.59 5.03
C ALA A 148 5.35 -2.50 3.81
N ASP A 149 6.07 -3.61 3.76
CA ASP A 149 6.12 -4.49 2.60
C ASP A 149 5.14 -5.67 2.74
N PRO A 150 4.09 -5.76 1.90
CA PRO A 150 3.17 -6.90 1.91
C PRO A 150 3.82 -8.25 1.58
N LEU A 151 4.97 -8.28 0.91
CA LEU A 151 5.76 -9.48 0.70
C LEU A 151 6.55 -9.84 1.97
N GLY A 152 5.86 -10.29 2.99
CA GLY A 152 6.44 -10.69 4.26
C GLY A 152 5.88 -9.95 5.48
N GLY A 153 5.13 -8.86 5.27
CA GLY A 153 4.50 -8.12 6.36
C GLY A 153 5.50 -7.41 7.28
N GLN A 154 6.63 -6.95 6.74
CA GLN A 154 7.72 -6.35 7.51
C GLN A 154 7.97 -4.90 7.12
N LEU A 155 8.56 -4.14 8.03
CA LEU A 155 9.16 -2.85 7.71
C LEU A 155 10.57 -3.08 7.17
N VAL A 156 10.82 -2.60 5.96
CA VAL A 156 12.13 -2.74 5.29
C VAL A 156 12.50 -1.44 4.59
N SER A 157 13.78 -1.28 4.26
CA SER A 157 14.20 -0.17 3.39
C SER A 157 13.80 -0.43 1.94
N LEU A 158 13.35 0.62 1.24
CA LEU A 158 13.11 0.58 -0.21
C LEU A 158 14.35 0.14 -1.00
N LYS A 159 15.55 0.34 -0.45
CA LYS A 159 16.82 -0.11 -1.05
C LYS A 159 16.85 -1.60 -1.39
N LYS A 160 16.04 -2.42 -0.67
CA LYS A 160 15.83 -3.85 -1.00
C LYS A 160 15.40 -4.06 -2.45
N TYR A 161 14.67 -3.11 -3.03
CA TYR A 161 14.10 -3.14 -4.36
C TYR A 161 14.84 -2.26 -5.38
N LEU A 162 16.03 -1.77 -5.05
CA LEU A 162 16.89 -1.08 -6.00
C LEU A 162 17.84 -2.06 -6.69
N GLY A 163 18.16 -1.80 -7.94
CA GLY A 163 19.04 -2.64 -8.75
C GLY A 163 19.57 -1.90 -9.96
N TRP A 164 20.29 -2.58 -10.84
CA TRP A 164 21.00 -1.95 -11.95
C TRP A 164 20.09 -1.22 -12.95
N LEU A 165 18.85 -1.68 -13.16
CA LEU A 165 17.84 -1.01 -14.00
C LEU A 165 17.07 0.07 -13.24
N ARG A 166 17.00 -0.04 -11.92
CA ARG A 166 16.30 0.88 -11.02
C ARG A 166 17.23 1.26 -9.88
N PRO A 167 18.29 2.05 -10.16
CA PRO A 167 19.37 2.28 -9.19
C PRO A 167 19.01 3.30 -8.09
N SER A 168 17.87 4.00 -8.21
CA SER A 168 17.45 5.01 -7.26
C SER A 168 15.95 4.92 -6.99
N ALA A 169 15.51 5.49 -5.86
CA ALA A 169 14.09 5.63 -5.54
C ALA A 169 13.36 6.37 -6.67
N ARG A 170 13.97 7.41 -7.23
CA ARG A 170 13.39 8.21 -8.34
C ARG A 170 13.04 7.36 -9.55
N LYS A 171 13.88 6.37 -9.87
CA LYS A 171 13.68 5.46 -11.02
C LYS A 171 12.84 4.24 -10.68
N SER A 172 12.71 3.89 -9.40
CA SER A 172 11.97 2.73 -8.92
C SER A 172 10.49 3.01 -8.69
N ILE A 173 10.12 4.25 -8.40
CA ILE A 173 8.74 4.62 -8.05
C ILE A 173 8.00 5.07 -9.31
N TYR A 174 7.02 4.28 -9.75
CA TYR A 174 6.20 4.56 -10.94
C TYR A 174 4.95 5.36 -10.65
N LYS A 175 4.54 5.35 -9.40
CA LYS A 175 3.35 6.03 -8.90
C LYS A 175 3.50 6.22 -7.42
N TYR A 176 3.02 7.34 -6.91
CA TYR A 176 2.78 7.49 -5.50
C TYR A 176 1.36 8.00 -5.25
N VAL A 177 0.84 7.65 -4.10
CA VAL A 177 -0.51 8.04 -3.69
C VAL A 177 -0.44 8.55 -2.26
N VAL A 178 -0.84 9.79 -2.05
CA VAL A 178 -0.95 10.39 -0.71
C VAL A 178 -2.37 10.16 -0.20
N TYR A 179 -2.48 9.68 1.03
CA TYR A 179 -3.76 9.49 1.70
C TYR A 179 -3.91 10.53 2.80
N GLU A 180 -4.70 11.57 2.53
CA GLU A 180 -4.99 12.64 3.51
C GLU A 180 -6.21 12.28 4.34
N GLY A 181 -6.10 12.42 5.65
CA GLY A 181 -7.22 12.16 6.55
C GLY A 181 -6.96 12.74 7.95
N LYS A 182 -8.00 12.75 8.77
CA LYS A 182 -7.87 13.14 10.16
C LYS A 182 -7.49 11.93 11.00
N LYS A 183 -6.25 11.93 11.48
CA LYS A 183 -5.79 10.90 12.43
C LYS A 183 -6.65 10.98 13.70
N PRO A 184 -7.19 9.85 14.19
CA PRO A 184 -7.86 9.85 15.47
C PRO A 184 -6.88 10.31 16.56
N ALA A 185 -7.38 11.05 17.55
CA ALA A 185 -6.57 11.37 18.73
C ALA A 185 -6.12 10.04 19.35
N LEU A 186 -4.81 9.85 19.43
CA LEU A 186 -4.24 8.65 20.06
C LEU A 186 -4.54 8.76 21.56
N THR A 187 -5.53 8.04 22.03
CA THR A 187 -5.58 7.61 23.42
C THR A 187 -4.77 6.31 23.51
N ALA A 188 -3.98 6.14 24.54
CA ALA A 188 -3.13 4.96 24.74
C ALA A 188 -3.88 3.62 24.65
N ASP A 189 -5.21 3.65 24.74
CA ASP A 189 -6.10 2.50 24.74
C ASP A 189 -6.74 2.16 23.39
N THR A 190 -6.47 2.93 22.32
CA THR A 190 -7.21 2.81 21.04
C THR A 190 -6.44 2.17 19.89
N ILE A 191 -5.28 1.61 20.13
CA ILE A 191 -4.63 0.70 19.19
C ILE A 191 -4.75 -0.72 19.78
N PRO A 192 -5.80 -1.48 19.43
CA PRO A 192 -5.72 -2.90 19.66
C PRO A 192 -4.60 -3.40 18.76
N VAL A 193 -3.42 -3.63 19.33
CA VAL A 193 -2.47 -4.55 18.70
C VAL A 193 -3.18 -5.88 18.74
N PRO A 194 -3.62 -6.43 17.59
CA PRO A 194 -4.19 -7.77 17.60
C PRO A 194 -3.11 -8.68 18.16
N LYS A 195 -3.37 -9.32 19.30
CA LYS A 195 -2.46 -10.28 19.93
C LYS A 195 -2.05 -11.43 19.02
N ASP A 196 -2.69 -11.54 17.87
CA ASP A 196 -2.61 -12.65 16.92
C ASP A 196 -1.89 -12.29 15.60
N VAL A 197 -1.22 -11.15 15.48
CA VAL A 197 -0.60 -10.69 14.21
C VAL A 197 0.86 -11.12 14.07
N TRP A 198 1.51 -11.59 15.15
CA TRP A 198 2.87 -12.10 15.09
C TRP A 198 2.90 -13.56 15.55
N PRO A 199 3.27 -14.53 14.70
CA PRO A 199 3.74 -15.81 15.18
C PRO A 199 5.09 -15.59 15.89
N ASN A 200 5.16 -16.06 17.14
CA ASN A 200 6.42 -16.24 17.85
C ASN A 200 7.37 -17.12 17.04
#